data_b9bd256224677dd19549b227a9ab53a6
#
_entry.id   b9bd256224677dd19549b227a9ab53a6
#
_cell.length_a   1.000
_cell.length_b   1.000
_cell.length_c   1.000
_cell.angle_alpha   90.00
_cell.angle_beta   90.00
_cell.angle_gamma   90.00
#
_symmetry.space_group_name_H-M   'P 1'
#
loop_
_entity.id
_entity.type
_entity.pdbx_description
1 polymer ?
#
loop_
_entity_poly.entity_id
_entity_poly.type
_entity_poly.pdbx_seq_one_letter_code
_entity_poly.pdbx_strand_id
1 'polypeptide(L)'
;MAKHSSIYSLVPALAALAMLLSSGAAWAAPSARLALAEQPLRVIRAADVYQAASGTPLEQDDIVETGAGGAQIELDSGTIVAIGPQTRLYLGALGAGPKGSAELALLQGWIKVQTGAGRALIAGEALQASVGGGAAVVFSRPGRDALFADAGEQLAAPVTGPGKAGPMQKVASESYVQADAGKPLLMLPRADPQFLRDMPPPFRDRLAPAPQPAKPVKVAAQRQRAADFADVEGWLRCNLAVRRHFVARFRARLQDPRFRQQLDQALGHGSEWQAVLHPVVKHPSTP
;
A
#
# COMPACT_ATOMS: atom_id res chain seq x y z
N MET A 1 -29.89 59.98 -57.85
CA MET A 1 -30.55 59.57 -56.60
C MET A 1 -29.88 58.29 -56.16
N ALA A 2 -28.95 58.38 -55.22
CA ALA A 2 -28.10 57.26 -54.71
C ALA A 2 -28.68 56.75 -53.41
N LYS A 3 -28.95 55.48 -53.30
CA LYS A 3 -29.27 54.78 -52.02
C LYS A 3 -28.04 54.06 -51.50
N HIS A 4 -27.53 54.54 -50.37
CA HIS A 4 -26.54 53.89 -49.60
C HIS A 4 -27.16 52.73 -48.81
N SER A 5 -26.66 51.51 -48.96
CA SER A 5 -26.95 50.37 -48.12
C SER A 5 -25.83 50.17 -47.11
N SER A 6 -26.12 50.36 -45.87
CA SER A 6 -25.23 50.16 -44.76
C SER A 6 -25.26 48.66 -44.35
N ILE A 7 -24.13 47.99 -44.45
CA ILE A 7 -23.95 46.59 -43.97
C ILE A 7 -23.36 46.68 -42.59
N TYR A 8 -24.19 46.46 -41.54
CA TYR A 8 -23.70 46.29 -40.17
C TYR A 8 -23.21 44.89 -39.96
N SER A 9 -21.97 44.81 -39.60
CA SER A 9 -21.21 43.65 -39.23
C SER A 9 -21.82 42.97 -37.97
N LEU A 10 -22.19 41.70 -38.13
CA LEU A 10 -22.67 40.80 -37.08
C LEU A 10 -21.61 39.70 -36.81
N VAL A 11 -20.51 40.08 -36.18
CA VAL A 11 -19.59 39.10 -35.56
C VAL A 11 -18.94 39.82 -34.38
N PRO A 12 -19.38 39.60 -33.14
CA PRO A 12 -18.67 38.78 -32.19
C PRO A 12 -19.57 38.21 -31.06
N ALA A 13 -20.28 37.16 -31.29
CA ALA A 13 -21.04 36.50 -30.22
C ALA A 13 -20.74 35.00 -30.04
N LEU A 14 -19.81 34.44 -30.82
CA LEU A 14 -19.50 33.02 -30.75
C LEU A 14 -18.21 32.66 -29.99
N ALA A 15 -17.43 33.63 -29.53
CA ALA A 15 -16.15 33.35 -28.82
C ALA A 15 -16.30 33.19 -27.31
N ALA A 16 -17.43 33.52 -26.71
CA ALA A 16 -17.63 33.48 -25.25
C ALA A 16 -18.21 32.16 -24.70
N LEU A 17 -18.63 31.22 -25.55
CA LEU A 17 -19.26 29.96 -25.11
C LEU A 17 -18.33 28.77 -25.04
N ALA A 18 -17.10 28.91 -25.46
CA ALA A 18 -16.09 27.79 -25.47
C ALA A 18 -15.26 27.68 -24.19
N MET A 19 -15.38 28.59 -23.22
CA MET A 19 -14.56 28.57 -21.97
C MET A 19 -15.23 27.98 -20.74
N LEU A 20 -16.42 27.46 -20.83
CA LEU A 20 -17.20 26.98 -19.64
C LEU A 20 -17.30 25.44 -19.52
N LEU A 21 -16.63 24.68 -20.37
CA LEU A 21 -16.74 23.19 -20.36
C LEU A 21 -15.51 22.46 -19.89
N SER A 22 -14.52 23.15 -19.30
CA SER A 22 -13.35 22.48 -18.68
C SER A 22 -13.54 22.31 -17.17
N SER A 23 -14.74 22.05 -16.68
CA SER A 23 -14.90 21.47 -15.36
C SER A 23 -14.44 20.01 -15.43
N GLY A 24 -13.12 19.80 -15.51
CA GLY A 24 -12.54 18.48 -15.30
C GLY A 24 -13.05 17.99 -13.96
N ALA A 25 -13.90 16.98 -13.96
CA ALA A 25 -14.21 16.24 -12.76
C ALA A 25 -12.84 15.77 -12.22
N ALA A 26 -12.31 16.47 -11.24
CA ALA A 26 -11.20 16.00 -10.45
C ALA A 26 -11.72 14.72 -9.78
N TRP A 27 -11.45 13.59 -10.39
CA TRP A 27 -11.66 12.30 -9.73
C TRP A 27 -10.83 12.37 -8.46
N ALA A 28 -11.50 12.44 -7.32
CA ALA A 28 -10.83 12.38 -6.05
C ALA A 28 -9.95 11.12 -6.08
N ALA A 29 -8.64 11.30 -5.92
CA ALA A 29 -7.72 10.16 -5.86
C ALA A 29 -8.22 9.23 -4.76
N PRO A 30 -8.23 7.91 -5.01
CA PRO A 30 -8.63 6.95 -3.98
C PRO A 30 -7.84 7.24 -2.72
N SER A 31 -8.56 7.42 -1.62
CA SER A 31 -7.97 7.82 -0.37
C SER A 31 -8.14 6.75 0.69
N ALA A 32 -7.21 6.72 1.61
CA ALA A 32 -7.30 5.99 2.84
C ALA A 32 -7.11 6.97 3.99
N ARG A 33 -7.66 6.66 5.13
CA ARG A 33 -7.54 7.45 6.34
C ARG A 33 -7.03 6.58 7.48
N LEU A 34 -6.10 7.10 8.24
CA LEU A 34 -5.74 6.55 9.53
C LEU A 34 -6.89 6.87 10.50
N ALA A 35 -7.85 5.94 10.62
CA ALA A 35 -9.07 6.17 11.36
C ALA A 35 -8.83 6.15 12.88
N LEU A 36 -7.95 5.23 13.33
CA LEU A 36 -7.54 5.09 14.71
C LEU A 36 -6.04 4.77 14.78
N ALA A 37 -5.36 5.36 15.73
CA ALA A 37 -3.99 4.99 16.11
C ALA A 37 -3.88 5.08 17.64
N GLU A 38 -3.50 3.97 18.27
CA GLU A 38 -3.26 3.94 19.73
C GLU A 38 -2.07 4.79 20.13
N GLN A 39 -1.11 4.91 19.24
CA GLN A 39 0.07 5.77 19.36
C GLN A 39 0.39 6.39 18.01
N PRO A 40 1.05 7.56 17.95
CA PRO A 40 1.55 8.10 16.70
C PRO A 40 2.41 7.06 15.99
N LEU A 41 2.16 6.85 14.70
CA LEU A 41 2.87 5.88 13.89
C LEU A 41 3.76 6.55 12.84
N ARG A 42 4.69 5.79 12.32
CA ARG A 42 5.60 6.24 11.27
C ARG A 42 5.00 5.99 9.91
N VAL A 43 5.03 7.01 9.06
CA VAL A 43 4.69 6.89 7.64
C VAL A 43 5.92 7.30 6.83
N ILE A 44 6.31 6.46 5.87
CA ILE A 44 7.32 6.84 4.89
C ILE A 44 6.57 7.15 3.60
N ARG A 45 6.60 8.43 3.20
CA ARG A 45 5.94 8.95 2.00
C ARG A 45 7.00 9.53 1.07
N ALA A 46 6.98 9.13 -0.20
CA ALA A 46 8.09 9.37 -1.10
C ALA A 46 9.42 8.91 -0.45
N ALA A 47 10.34 9.81 -0.16
CA ALA A 47 11.63 9.53 0.47
C ALA A 47 11.78 10.20 1.84
N ASP A 48 10.68 10.56 2.50
CA ASP A 48 10.66 11.25 3.79
C ASP A 48 9.89 10.44 4.84
N VAL A 49 10.32 10.59 6.09
CA VAL A 49 9.67 10.04 7.28
C VAL A 49 8.74 11.08 7.88
N TYR A 50 7.52 10.64 8.15
CA TYR A 50 6.48 11.43 8.79
C TYR A 50 5.99 10.75 10.07
N GLN A 51 5.48 11.54 10.99
CA GLN A 51 4.67 11.09 12.11
C GLN A 51 3.20 11.33 11.78
N ALA A 52 2.37 10.31 11.94
CA ALA A 52 0.94 10.34 11.67
C ALA A 52 0.14 9.96 12.92
N ALA A 53 -1.02 10.58 13.09
CA ALA A 53 -1.97 10.31 14.17
C ALA A 53 -3.37 10.07 13.60
N SER A 54 -4.32 9.66 14.43
CA SER A 54 -5.72 9.47 14.02
C SER A 54 -6.25 10.70 13.27
N GLY A 55 -6.94 10.49 12.16
CA GLY A 55 -7.42 11.53 11.26
C GLY A 55 -6.48 11.85 10.09
N THR A 56 -5.23 11.38 10.09
CA THR A 56 -4.27 11.63 9.01
C THR A 56 -4.72 10.94 7.71
N PRO A 57 -4.82 11.67 6.57
CA PRO A 57 -5.02 11.04 5.27
C PRO A 57 -3.77 10.28 4.85
N LEU A 58 -3.99 9.07 4.36
CA LEU A 58 -2.95 8.21 3.80
C LEU A 58 -3.07 8.17 2.29
N GLU A 59 -1.96 8.00 1.62
CA GLU A 59 -1.85 8.03 0.17
C GLU A 59 -1.38 6.67 -0.36
N GLN A 60 -1.63 6.46 -1.64
CA GLN A 60 -1.00 5.35 -2.34
C GLN A 60 0.52 5.47 -2.23
N ASP A 61 1.18 4.34 -2.15
CA ASP A 61 2.62 4.20 -1.95
C ASP A 61 3.14 4.59 -0.56
N ASP A 62 2.28 4.94 0.41
CA ASP A 62 2.72 5.09 1.79
C ASP A 62 3.19 3.75 2.38
N ILE A 63 4.29 3.79 3.11
CA ILE A 63 4.69 2.72 4.02
C ILE A 63 4.25 3.14 5.42
N VAL A 64 3.44 2.32 6.06
CA VAL A 64 2.91 2.55 7.40
C VAL A 64 3.56 1.56 8.37
N GLU A 65 4.10 2.09 9.46
CA GLU A 65 4.79 1.28 10.47
C GLU A 65 4.28 1.61 11.86
N THR A 66 3.79 0.59 12.56
CA THR A 66 3.34 0.68 13.95
C THR A 66 4.48 0.36 14.90
N GLY A 67 4.46 1.00 16.08
CA GLY A 67 5.28 0.65 17.23
C GLY A 67 4.63 -0.42 18.10
N ALA A 68 4.58 -0.18 19.42
CA ALA A 68 3.95 -1.09 20.37
C ALA A 68 2.42 -1.09 20.31
N GLY A 69 1.80 -0.02 19.80
CA GLY A 69 0.36 0.10 19.65
C GLY A 69 -0.14 -0.34 18.27
N GLY A 70 -1.43 -0.61 18.19
CA GLY A 70 -2.14 -0.90 16.95
C GLY A 70 -2.72 0.34 16.27
N ALA A 71 -3.27 0.14 15.07
CA ALA A 71 -3.93 1.18 14.30
C ALA A 71 -5.05 0.61 13.43
N GLN A 72 -5.94 1.48 12.92
CA GLN A 72 -6.95 1.13 11.94
C GLN A 72 -6.93 2.12 10.78
N ILE A 73 -6.87 1.59 9.58
CA ILE A 73 -7.00 2.33 8.33
C ILE A 73 -8.37 2.03 7.73
N GLU A 74 -9.03 3.05 7.24
CA GLU A 74 -10.26 2.95 6.48
C GLU A 74 -10.05 3.49 5.07
N LEU A 75 -10.45 2.70 4.08
CA LEU A 75 -10.39 3.06 2.68
C LEU A 75 -11.76 3.57 2.22
N ASP A 76 -11.79 4.44 1.23
CA ASP A 76 -13.04 4.95 0.63
C ASP A 76 -13.90 3.84 0.00
N SER A 77 -13.31 2.69 -0.30
CA SER A 77 -14.03 1.47 -0.69
C SER A 77 -14.86 0.83 0.43
N GLY A 78 -14.76 1.31 1.66
CA GLY A 78 -15.34 0.69 2.85
C GLY A 78 -14.52 -0.50 3.38
N THR A 79 -13.35 -0.76 2.81
CA THR A 79 -12.41 -1.74 3.35
C THR A 79 -11.78 -1.19 4.63
N ILE A 80 -11.76 -2.01 5.68
CA ILE A 80 -11.13 -1.70 6.97
C ILE A 80 -9.90 -2.58 7.13
N VAL A 81 -8.77 -1.97 7.46
CA VAL A 81 -7.51 -2.65 7.73
C VAL A 81 -7.06 -2.31 9.15
N ALA A 82 -7.21 -3.25 10.07
CA ALA A 82 -6.59 -3.14 11.38
C ALA A 82 -5.13 -3.62 11.30
N ILE A 83 -4.24 -2.88 11.95
CA ILE A 83 -2.80 -3.10 11.94
C ILE A 83 -2.37 -3.38 13.38
N GLY A 84 -1.73 -4.53 13.60
CA GLY A 84 -1.20 -4.92 14.90
C GLY A 84 0.08 -4.17 15.28
N PRO A 85 0.61 -4.46 16.49
CA PRO A 85 1.91 -3.93 16.91
C PRO A 85 3.04 -4.42 16.00
N GLN A 86 4.14 -3.63 15.94
CA GLN A 86 5.38 -3.99 15.22
C GLN A 86 5.15 -4.40 13.77
N THR A 87 4.18 -3.78 13.11
CA THR A 87 3.76 -4.12 11.75
C THR A 87 4.32 -3.11 10.75
N ARG A 88 4.75 -3.62 9.58
CA ARG A 88 5.25 -2.85 8.45
C ARG A 88 4.40 -3.17 7.23
N LEU A 89 3.60 -2.21 6.80
CA LEU A 89 2.61 -2.34 5.73
C LEU A 89 2.83 -1.29 4.65
N TYR A 90 2.84 -1.71 3.39
CA TYR A 90 2.83 -0.82 2.24
C TYR A 90 1.42 -0.75 1.65
N LEU A 91 0.97 0.46 1.39
CA LEU A 91 -0.30 0.76 0.74
C LEU A 91 -0.05 0.90 -0.77
N GLY A 92 -0.33 -0.15 -1.53
CA GLY A 92 -0.25 -0.12 -2.99
C GLY A 92 -1.44 0.61 -3.62
N ALA A 93 -2.13 -0.02 -4.55
CA ALA A 93 -3.33 0.59 -5.13
C ALA A 93 -4.45 0.71 -4.09
N LEU A 94 -5.06 1.87 -4.03
CA LEU A 94 -6.22 2.17 -3.18
C LEU A 94 -7.43 2.39 -4.10
N GLY A 95 -8.12 1.30 -4.43
CA GLY A 95 -9.23 1.33 -5.38
C GLY A 95 -10.38 2.24 -4.94
N ALA A 96 -10.92 3.00 -5.88
CA ALA A 96 -12.03 3.92 -5.62
C ALA A 96 -13.39 3.21 -5.61
N GLY A 97 -14.30 3.73 -4.78
CA GLY A 97 -15.70 3.30 -4.71
C GLY A 97 -15.92 1.94 -4.05
N PRO A 98 -17.20 1.56 -3.81
CA PRO A 98 -17.56 0.39 -2.99
C PRO A 98 -17.05 -0.96 -3.51
N LYS A 99 -16.77 -1.08 -4.80
CA LYS A 99 -16.21 -2.27 -5.43
C LYS A 99 -14.71 -2.14 -5.69
N GLY A 100 -14.09 -1.08 -5.19
CA GLY A 100 -12.67 -0.83 -5.37
C GLY A 100 -11.81 -1.96 -4.81
N SER A 101 -10.69 -2.23 -5.48
CA SER A 101 -9.70 -3.20 -5.02
C SER A 101 -8.55 -2.48 -4.36
N ALA A 102 -8.15 -2.95 -3.19
CA ALA A 102 -6.93 -2.48 -2.52
C ALA A 102 -5.79 -3.47 -2.76
N GLU A 103 -4.57 -2.95 -2.93
CA GLU A 103 -3.36 -3.75 -2.96
C GLU A 103 -2.47 -3.35 -1.78
N LEU A 104 -2.14 -4.32 -0.95
CA LEU A 104 -1.35 -4.16 0.25
C LEU A 104 -0.13 -5.07 0.17
N ALA A 105 1.00 -4.66 0.75
CA ALA A 105 2.13 -5.56 0.94
C ALA A 105 2.53 -5.56 2.41
N LEU A 106 2.50 -6.73 3.03
CA LEU A 106 2.85 -6.93 4.43
C LEU A 106 4.27 -7.49 4.51
N LEU A 107 5.20 -6.65 5.00
CA LEU A 107 6.58 -7.07 5.18
C LEU A 107 6.77 -7.87 6.46
N GLN A 108 6.13 -7.40 7.54
CA GLN A 108 6.12 -8.11 8.83
C GLN A 108 4.95 -7.66 9.69
N GLY A 109 4.60 -8.48 10.68
CA GLY A 109 3.60 -8.18 11.70
C GLY A 109 2.21 -8.71 11.35
N TRP A 110 1.18 -8.04 11.81
CA TRP A 110 -0.20 -8.49 11.80
C TRP A 110 -1.13 -7.49 11.15
N ILE A 111 -1.98 -7.94 10.25
CA ILE A 111 -3.13 -7.16 9.79
C ILE A 111 -4.40 -8.01 9.84
N LYS A 112 -5.51 -7.38 10.16
CA LYS A 112 -6.85 -7.92 9.87
C LYS A 112 -7.49 -7.05 8.82
N VAL A 113 -7.95 -7.66 7.73
CA VAL A 113 -8.63 -6.98 6.64
C VAL A 113 -10.07 -7.43 6.60
N GLN A 114 -10.99 -6.48 6.63
CA GLN A 114 -12.42 -6.71 6.43
C GLN A 114 -12.87 -5.92 5.20
N THR A 115 -13.46 -6.62 4.25
CA THR A 115 -13.97 -6.03 3.01
C THR A 115 -15.49 -6.11 2.97
N GLY A 116 -16.11 -5.13 2.31
CA GLY A 116 -17.50 -5.18 1.90
C GLY A 116 -17.65 -5.79 0.51
N ALA A 117 -18.16 -5.00 -0.44
CA ALA A 117 -18.32 -5.40 -1.84
C ALA A 117 -17.00 -5.38 -2.64
N GLY A 118 -15.97 -4.71 -2.10
CA GLY A 118 -14.63 -4.63 -2.70
C GLY A 118 -13.78 -5.85 -2.39
N ARG A 119 -12.50 -5.76 -2.77
CA ARG A 119 -11.51 -6.81 -2.57
C ARG A 119 -10.19 -6.20 -2.09
N ALA A 120 -9.44 -6.94 -1.28
CA ALA A 120 -8.08 -6.59 -0.92
C ALA A 120 -7.13 -7.72 -1.34
N LEU A 121 -6.08 -7.38 -2.07
CA LEU A 121 -4.97 -8.27 -2.39
C LEU A 121 -3.83 -7.96 -1.42
N ILE A 122 -3.37 -8.95 -0.68
CA ILE A 122 -2.29 -8.82 0.29
C ILE A 122 -1.11 -9.65 -0.20
N ALA A 123 0.00 -9.00 -0.46
CA ALA A 123 1.25 -9.65 -0.81
C ALA A 123 2.14 -9.79 0.43
N GLY A 124 2.49 -11.02 0.77
CA GLY A 124 3.57 -11.38 1.69
C GLY A 124 4.75 -11.97 0.94
N GLU A 125 5.84 -12.30 1.63
CA GLU A 125 7.02 -12.91 1.00
C GLU A 125 6.82 -14.38 0.61
N ALA A 126 5.96 -15.11 1.32
CA ALA A 126 5.66 -16.52 1.08
C ALA A 126 4.21 -16.77 0.62
N LEU A 127 3.31 -15.82 0.87
CA LEU A 127 1.88 -15.94 0.61
C LEU A 127 1.35 -14.72 -0.14
N GLN A 128 0.50 -14.94 -1.12
CA GLN A 128 -0.41 -13.93 -1.64
C GLN A 128 -1.84 -14.29 -1.24
N ALA A 129 -2.54 -13.36 -0.61
CA ALA A 129 -3.93 -13.53 -0.19
C ALA A 129 -4.87 -12.59 -0.96
N SER A 130 -6.10 -13.04 -1.20
CA SER A 130 -7.17 -12.21 -1.76
C SER A 130 -8.39 -12.32 -0.86
N VAL A 131 -8.72 -11.21 -0.17
CA VAL A 131 -9.84 -11.09 0.75
C VAL A 131 -10.97 -10.37 0.06
N GLY A 132 -12.15 -10.99 0.02
CA GLY A 132 -13.34 -10.42 -0.60
C GLY A 132 -14.63 -10.92 0.04
N GLY A 133 -15.56 -10.00 0.34
CA GLY A 133 -16.86 -10.35 0.93
C GLY A 133 -16.76 -10.97 2.33
N GLY A 134 -15.74 -10.59 3.13
CA GLY A 134 -15.53 -11.18 4.44
C GLY A 134 -14.36 -10.55 5.18
N ALA A 135 -13.68 -11.36 5.99
CA ALA A 135 -12.53 -10.91 6.77
C ALA A 135 -11.45 -11.98 6.85
N ALA A 136 -10.19 -11.55 6.90
CA ALA A 136 -9.07 -12.43 7.16
C ALA A 136 -8.02 -11.73 8.04
N VAL A 137 -7.34 -12.54 8.84
CA VAL A 137 -6.14 -12.14 9.58
C VAL A 137 -4.93 -12.66 8.83
N VAL A 138 -3.99 -11.78 8.53
CA VAL A 138 -2.72 -12.13 7.87
C VAL A 138 -1.58 -11.77 8.80
N PHE A 139 -0.66 -12.70 8.96
CA PHE A 139 0.57 -12.54 9.70
C PHE A 139 1.77 -12.76 8.78
N SER A 140 2.79 -11.94 8.93
CA SER A 140 4.05 -12.08 8.19
C SER A 140 5.26 -11.93 9.10
N ARG A 141 6.25 -12.75 8.85
CA ARG A 141 7.60 -12.66 9.40
C ARG A 141 8.60 -13.19 8.38
N PRO A 142 9.89 -12.89 8.49
CA PRO A 142 10.89 -13.38 7.54
C PRO A 142 10.75 -14.88 7.27
N GLY A 143 10.53 -15.23 6.00
CA GLY A 143 10.42 -16.61 5.52
C GLY A 143 9.11 -17.33 5.79
N ARG A 144 8.13 -16.67 6.45
CA ARG A 144 6.83 -17.31 6.76
C ARG A 144 5.69 -16.31 6.80
N ASP A 145 4.61 -16.65 6.13
CA ASP A 145 3.34 -15.96 6.21
C ASP A 145 2.23 -16.92 6.67
N ALA A 146 1.17 -16.37 7.22
CA ALA A 146 -0.01 -17.12 7.58
C ALA A 146 -1.28 -16.31 7.28
N LEU A 147 -2.37 -17.02 6.97
CA LEU A 147 -3.69 -16.45 6.78
C LEU A 147 -4.70 -17.27 7.56
N PHE A 148 -5.56 -16.60 8.32
CA PHE A 148 -6.76 -17.16 8.91
C PHE A 148 -7.99 -16.49 8.28
N ALA A 149 -8.83 -17.28 7.62
CA ALA A 149 -10.08 -16.81 7.01
C ALA A 149 -11.14 -16.65 8.10
N ASP A 150 -11.18 -15.47 8.74
CA ASP A 150 -12.06 -15.19 9.88
C ASP A 150 -13.55 -15.19 9.48
N ALA A 151 -13.88 -14.68 8.30
CA ALA A 151 -15.24 -14.68 7.75
C ALA A 151 -15.22 -14.79 6.23
N GLY A 152 -16.14 -15.61 5.69
CA GLY A 152 -16.25 -15.84 4.25
C GLY A 152 -15.14 -16.73 3.70
N GLU A 153 -15.33 -17.18 2.43
CA GLU A 153 -14.30 -17.91 1.69
C GLU A 153 -13.27 -16.93 1.14
N GLN A 154 -12.00 -17.19 1.38
CA GLN A 154 -10.89 -16.37 0.90
C GLN A 154 -10.04 -17.15 -0.11
N LEU A 155 -9.08 -16.47 -0.74
CA LEU A 155 -8.15 -17.12 -1.65
C LEU A 155 -6.70 -16.91 -1.18
N ALA A 156 -5.87 -17.94 -1.36
CA ALA A 156 -4.45 -17.88 -1.05
C ALA A 156 -3.63 -18.56 -2.14
N ALA A 157 -2.45 -18.05 -2.41
CA ALA A 157 -1.48 -18.64 -3.32
C ALA A 157 -0.08 -18.65 -2.71
N PRO A 158 0.76 -19.66 -2.95
CA PRO A 158 2.17 -19.61 -2.57
C PRO A 158 2.90 -18.61 -3.45
N VAL A 159 3.86 -17.89 -2.88
CA VAL A 159 4.79 -17.05 -3.63
C VAL A 159 5.98 -17.91 -4.07
N THR A 160 6.18 -18.01 -5.39
CA THR A 160 7.24 -18.84 -6.01
C THR A 160 8.48 -18.03 -6.39
N GLY A 161 8.41 -16.73 -6.27
CA GLY A 161 9.50 -15.78 -6.54
C GLY A 161 9.00 -14.34 -6.48
N PRO A 162 9.89 -13.34 -6.53
CA PRO A 162 9.51 -11.94 -6.41
C PRO A 162 8.41 -11.55 -7.39
N GLY A 163 7.23 -11.23 -6.88
CA GLY A 163 6.05 -10.89 -7.67
C GLY A 163 5.43 -12.02 -8.48
N LYS A 164 5.79 -13.27 -8.20
CA LYS A 164 5.22 -14.45 -8.85
C LYS A 164 4.46 -15.28 -7.84
N ALA A 165 3.13 -15.29 -7.95
CA ALA A 165 2.27 -16.17 -7.18
C ALA A 165 1.94 -17.42 -7.98
N GLY A 166 1.78 -18.54 -7.29
CA GLY A 166 1.22 -19.76 -7.84
C GLY A 166 -0.30 -19.64 -8.04
N PRO A 167 -0.98 -20.78 -8.32
CA PRO A 167 -2.43 -20.79 -8.46
C PRO A 167 -3.12 -20.45 -7.13
N MET A 168 -4.16 -19.61 -7.21
CA MET A 168 -5.02 -19.29 -6.08
C MET A 168 -5.84 -20.53 -5.66
N GLN A 169 -5.83 -20.83 -4.37
CA GLN A 169 -6.57 -21.91 -3.73
C GLN A 169 -7.61 -21.31 -2.79
N LYS A 170 -8.76 -21.97 -2.69
CA LYS A 170 -9.84 -21.57 -1.80
C LYS A 170 -9.51 -21.91 -0.35
N VAL A 171 -9.72 -20.98 0.52
CA VAL A 171 -9.60 -21.10 1.98
C VAL A 171 -10.98 -20.91 2.57
N ALA A 172 -11.55 -21.99 3.08
CA ALA A 172 -12.88 -21.94 3.70
C ALA A 172 -12.89 -21.03 4.92
N SER A 173 -14.06 -20.52 5.30
CA SER A 173 -14.22 -19.77 6.54
C SER A 173 -13.72 -20.59 7.73
N GLU A 174 -13.11 -19.92 8.70
CA GLU A 174 -12.48 -20.49 9.91
C GLU A 174 -11.27 -21.42 9.65
N SER A 175 -10.84 -21.51 8.37
CA SER A 175 -9.65 -22.28 8.00
C SER A 175 -8.39 -21.44 8.04
N TYR A 176 -7.26 -22.13 8.18
CA TYR A 176 -5.95 -21.53 8.32
C TYR A 176 -5.00 -22.02 7.23
N VAL A 177 -4.16 -21.12 6.76
CA VAL A 177 -3.10 -21.40 5.79
C VAL A 177 -1.78 -20.90 6.33
N GLN A 178 -0.76 -21.74 6.27
CA GLN A 178 0.63 -21.36 6.50
C GLN A 178 1.42 -21.51 5.20
N ALA A 179 2.25 -20.54 4.91
CA ALA A 179 3.19 -20.55 3.80
C ALA A 179 4.60 -20.31 4.32
N ASP A 180 5.49 -21.23 4.04
CA ASP A 180 6.94 -21.06 4.20
C ASP A 180 7.54 -20.74 2.84
N ALA A 181 8.53 -19.86 2.80
CA ALA A 181 9.17 -19.47 1.55
C ALA A 181 9.69 -20.69 0.76
N GLY A 182 9.31 -20.77 -0.52
CA GLY A 182 9.70 -21.85 -1.41
C GLY A 182 8.99 -23.20 -1.17
N LYS A 183 7.98 -23.24 -0.29
CA LYS A 183 7.21 -24.47 -0.03
C LYS A 183 5.75 -24.32 -0.48
N PRO A 184 5.06 -25.46 -0.73
CA PRO A 184 3.61 -25.48 -0.94
C PRO A 184 2.86 -24.93 0.28
N LEU A 185 1.63 -24.45 0.08
CA LEU A 185 0.75 -24.04 1.17
C LEU A 185 0.39 -25.23 2.06
N LEU A 186 0.51 -25.04 3.37
CA LEU A 186 -0.08 -25.92 4.38
C LEU A 186 -1.46 -25.40 4.74
N MET A 187 -2.49 -26.12 4.35
CA MET A 187 -3.89 -25.76 4.62
C MET A 187 -4.42 -26.61 5.77
N LEU A 188 -4.97 -25.96 6.79
CA LEU A 188 -5.52 -26.61 7.98
C LEU A 188 -6.98 -26.17 8.20
N PRO A 189 -7.88 -27.07 8.60
CA PRO A 189 -9.29 -26.73 8.82
C PRO A 189 -9.54 -25.84 10.04
N ARG A 190 -8.51 -25.63 10.86
CA ARG A 190 -8.53 -24.76 12.05
C ARG A 190 -7.21 -24.04 12.19
N ALA A 191 -7.24 -22.85 12.79
CA ALA A 191 -6.03 -22.12 13.09
C ALA A 191 -5.16 -22.84 14.12
N ASP A 192 -3.84 -22.72 13.93
CA ASP A 192 -2.85 -23.17 14.91
C ASP A 192 -3.13 -22.49 16.27
N PRO A 193 -3.15 -23.24 17.39
CA PRO A 193 -3.37 -22.67 18.71
C PRO A 193 -2.36 -21.57 19.09
N GLN A 194 -1.10 -21.65 18.62
CA GLN A 194 -0.11 -20.62 18.86
C GLN A 194 -0.45 -19.34 18.09
N PHE A 195 -0.86 -19.47 16.81
CA PHE A 195 -1.33 -18.34 16.02
C PHE A 195 -2.47 -17.59 16.70
N LEU A 196 -3.46 -18.33 17.27
CA LEU A 196 -4.58 -17.72 17.99
C LEU A 196 -4.15 -17.04 19.29
N ARG A 197 -3.16 -17.59 20.00
CA ARG A 197 -2.63 -16.96 21.23
C ARG A 197 -1.88 -15.66 20.91
N ASP A 198 -1.08 -15.67 19.85
CA ASP A 198 -0.23 -14.55 19.46
C ASP A 198 -1.01 -13.45 18.69
N MET A 199 -2.18 -13.79 18.17
CA MET A 199 -3.04 -12.84 17.46
C MET A 199 -3.40 -11.66 18.37
N PRO A 200 -3.25 -10.41 17.90
CA PRO A 200 -3.67 -9.23 18.65
C PRO A 200 -5.12 -9.34 19.12
N PRO A 201 -5.42 -9.06 20.39
CA PRO A 201 -6.78 -9.21 20.92
C PRO A 201 -7.87 -8.52 20.10
N PRO A 202 -7.68 -7.28 19.57
CA PRO A 202 -8.71 -6.64 18.75
C PRO A 202 -9.03 -7.36 17.44
N PHE A 203 -8.18 -8.29 16.99
CA PHE A 203 -8.41 -9.05 15.75
C PHE A 203 -9.37 -10.23 15.94
N ARG A 204 -9.72 -10.57 17.17
CA ARG A 204 -10.69 -11.62 17.48
C ARG A 204 -12.13 -11.19 17.19
N ASP A 205 -12.36 -9.88 17.22
CA ASP A 205 -13.68 -9.31 17.00
C ASP A 205 -13.84 -8.80 15.56
N ARG A 206 -15.10 -8.67 15.13
CA ARG A 206 -15.41 -8.04 13.85
C ARG A 206 -14.96 -6.59 13.86
N LEU A 207 -14.28 -6.14 12.78
CA LEU A 207 -13.90 -4.75 12.66
C LEU A 207 -15.14 -3.87 12.41
N ALA A 208 -15.19 -2.75 13.09
CA ALA A 208 -16.20 -1.73 12.89
C ALA A 208 -15.52 -0.43 12.42
N PRO A 209 -16.21 0.39 11.60
CA PRO A 209 -15.73 1.74 11.30
C PRO A 209 -15.48 2.51 12.59
N ALA A 210 -14.38 3.24 12.63
CA ALA A 210 -14.08 4.10 13.77
C ALA A 210 -15.12 5.21 13.91
N PRO A 211 -15.48 5.60 15.12
CA PRO A 211 -16.37 6.73 15.35
C PRO A 211 -15.86 7.98 14.61
N GLN A 212 -16.70 8.56 13.79
CA GLN A 212 -16.35 9.80 13.09
C GLN A 212 -16.63 10.99 13.98
N PRO A 213 -15.68 11.92 14.16
CA PRO A 213 -15.95 13.15 14.87
C PRO A 213 -17.02 13.95 14.10
N ALA A 214 -17.89 14.66 14.83
CA ALA A 214 -18.97 15.46 14.26
C ALA A 214 -18.48 16.49 13.22
N LYS A 215 -17.23 16.92 13.32
CA LYS A 215 -16.54 17.74 12.32
C LYS A 215 -15.27 16.99 11.88
N PRO A 216 -15.08 16.74 10.56
CA PRO A 216 -13.87 16.09 10.06
C PRO A 216 -12.65 16.94 10.42
N VAL A 217 -11.81 16.45 11.29
CA VAL A 217 -10.51 17.07 11.58
C VAL A 217 -9.48 16.37 10.69
N LYS A 218 -8.98 17.08 9.68
CA LYS A 218 -7.85 16.61 8.90
C LYS A 218 -6.57 16.90 9.68
N VAL A 219 -5.94 15.87 10.19
CA VAL A 219 -4.64 15.96 10.84
C VAL A 219 -3.57 15.68 9.78
N ALA A 220 -2.77 16.69 9.44
CA ALA A 220 -1.68 16.49 8.49
C ALA A 220 -0.57 15.61 9.11
N ALA A 221 -0.02 14.70 8.32
CA ALA A 221 1.21 14.02 8.70
C ALA A 221 2.35 15.03 8.89
N GLN A 222 3.11 14.90 9.98
CA GLN A 222 4.20 15.82 10.30
C GLN A 222 5.51 15.27 9.76
N ARG A 223 6.10 15.94 8.76
CA ARG A 223 7.41 15.58 8.23
C ARG A 223 8.47 15.72 9.32
N GLN A 224 9.24 14.66 9.54
CA GLN A 224 10.31 14.62 10.55
C GLN A 224 11.67 14.83 9.89
N ARG A 225 12.00 14.03 8.89
CA ARG A 225 13.29 14.01 8.20
C ARG A 225 13.22 13.24 6.88
N ALA A 226 14.28 13.31 6.11
CA ALA A 226 14.48 12.37 5.01
C ALA A 226 14.68 10.94 5.54
N ALA A 227 14.25 9.94 4.79
CA ALA A 227 14.42 8.55 5.17
C ALA A 227 15.90 8.13 5.08
N ASP A 228 16.42 7.53 6.14
CA ASP A 228 17.72 6.89 6.17
C ASP A 228 17.64 5.47 5.60
N PHE A 229 18.80 4.88 5.29
CA PHE A 229 18.84 3.50 4.80
C PHE A 229 18.22 2.51 5.80
N ALA A 230 18.48 2.67 7.08
CA ALA A 230 17.91 1.82 8.12
C ALA A 230 16.37 1.83 8.18
N ASP A 231 15.74 2.95 7.81
CA ASP A 231 14.26 3.03 7.76
C ASP A 231 13.66 2.12 6.68
N VAL A 232 14.40 1.93 5.59
CA VAL A 232 13.89 1.28 4.38
C VAL A 232 14.61 -0.02 4.02
N GLU A 233 15.68 -0.38 4.73
CA GLU A 233 16.51 -1.55 4.45
C GLU A 233 15.66 -2.82 4.27
N GLY A 234 14.73 -3.11 5.19
CA GLY A 234 13.87 -4.29 5.10
C GLY A 234 13.04 -4.31 3.83
N TRP A 235 12.53 -3.15 3.38
CA TRP A 235 11.78 -3.00 2.16
C TRP A 235 12.65 -3.15 0.90
N LEU A 236 13.88 -2.66 0.94
CA LEU A 236 14.82 -2.74 -0.17
C LEU A 236 15.36 -4.15 -0.37
N ARG A 237 15.41 -4.97 0.70
CA ARG A 237 15.93 -6.34 0.69
C ARG A 237 14.86 -7.42 0.56
N CYS A 238 13.57 -7.09 0.74
CA CYS A 238 12.49 -8.06 0.72
C CYS A 238 12.30 -8.73 -0.65
N ASN A 239 11.58 -9.84 -0.67
CA ASN A 239 11.20 -10.55 -1.88
C ASN A 239 9.83 -10.12 -2.44
N LEU A 240 9.22 -9.06 -1.90
CA LEU A 240 7.97 -8.52 -2.38
C LEU A 240 8.12 -7.86 -3.75
N ALA A 241 7.10 -7.96 -4.60
CA ALA A 241 7.09 -7.35 -5.93
C ALA A 241 7.32 -5.83 -5.90
N VAL A 242 6.80 -5.18 -4.85
CA VAL A 242 6.89 -3.73 -4.63
C VAL A 242 8.34 -3.23 -4.55
N ARG A 243 9.30 -4.08 -4.20
CA ARG A 243 10.72 -3.73 -4.13
C ARG A 243 11.22 -3.01 -5.39
N ARG A 244 10.72 -3.40 -6.55
CA ARG A 244 11.12 -2.81 -7.84
C ARG A 244 10.78 -1.32 -7.95
N HIS A 245 9.71 -0.88 -7.30
CA HIS A 245 9.29 0.53 -7.30
C HIS A 245 10.21 1.40 -6.46
N PHE A 246 10.93 0.82 -5.51
CA PHE A 246 11.78 1.56 -4.59
C PHE A 246 13.05 2.10 -5.24
N VAL A 247 13.50 1.52 -6.36
CA VAL A 247 14.64 2.07 -7.12
C VAL A 247 14.33 3.49 -7.60
N ALA A 248 13.19 3.71 -8.22
CA ALA A 248 12.76 5.05 -8.64
C ALA A 248 12.50 5.96 -7.45
N ARG A 249 11.78 5.43 -6.44
CA ARG A 249 11.34 6.17 -5.25
C ARG A 249 12.50 6.74 -4.44
N PHE A 250 13.53 5.94 -4.17
CA PHE A 250 14.66 6.34 -3.33
C PHE A 250 15.88 6.81 -4.11
N ARG A 251 15.78 6.94 -5.45
CA ARG A 251 16.91 7.39 -6.29
C ARG A 251 17.47 8.75 -5.84
N ALA A 252 16.62 9.68 -5.45
CA ALA A 252 17.07 10.99 -4.97
C ALA A 252 17.92 10.91 -3.69
N ARG A 253 17.73 9.86 -2.87
CA ARG A 253 18.51 9.63 -1.64
C ARG A 253 19.97 9.25 -1.92
N LEU A 254 20.30 8.85 -3.16
CA LEU A 254 21.69 8.56 -3.56
C LEU A 254 22.60 9.80 -3.57
N GLN A 255 22.04 10.99 -3.47
CA GLN A 255 22.79 12.23 -3.26
C GLN A 255 23.39 12.31 -1.85
N ASP A 256 22.82 11.59 -0.89
CA ASP A 256 23.37 11.42 0.46
C ASP A 256 24.46 10.34 0.41
N PRO A 257 25.74 10.68 0.67
CA PRO A 257 26.85 9.73 0.58
C PRO A 257 26.70 8.55 1.52
N ARG A 258 26.15 8.77 2.73
CA ARG A 258 25.94 7.72 3.73
C ARG A 258 24.87 6.73 3.28
N PHE A 259 23.74 7.24 2.79
CA PHE A 259 22.67 6.39 2.26
C PHE A 259 23.18 5.57 1.07
N ARG A 260 23.90 6.21 0.12
CA ARG A 260 24.48 5.55 -1.04
C ARG A 260 25.46 4.44 -0.64
N GLN A 261 26.37 4.72 0.30
CA GLN A 261 27.35 3.73 0.77
C GLN A 261 26.67 2.52 1.43
N GLN A 262 25.71 2.74 2.31
CA GLN A 262 24.97 1.66 2.98
C GLN A 262 24.16 0.82 1.98
N LEU A 263 23.52 1.46 1.02
CA LEU A 263 22.78 0.77 -0.04
C LEU A 263 23.72 -0.09 -0.91
N ASP A 264 24.88 0.45 -1.30
CA ASP A 264 25.88 -0.24 -2.13
C ASP A 264 26.43 -1.46 -1.41
N GLN A 265 26.78 -1.33 -0.14
CA GLN A 265 27.23 -2.45 0.69
C GLN A 265 26.18 -3.54 0.82
N ALA A 266 24.91 -3.17 0.95
CA ALA A 266 23.82 -4.12 1.17
C ALA A 266 23.28 -4.76 -0.10
N LEU A 267 23.25 -4.04 -1.23
CA LEU A 267 22.51 -4.38 -2.45
C LEU A 267 23.25 -4.05 -3.75
N GLY A 268 24.49 -3.58 -3.70
CA GLY A 268 25.22 -3.09 -4.87
C GLY A 268 25.44 -4.12 -5.96
N HIS A 269 25.48 -5.40 -5.62
CA HIS A 269 25.76 -6.48 -6.56
C HIS A 269 24.53 -7.37 -6.78
N GLY A 270 24.22 -7.68 -8.03
CA GLY A 270 23.18 -8.65 -8.40
C GLY A 270 21.74 -8.22 -8.11
N SER A 271 21.50 -6.93 -7.89
CA SER A 271 20.17 -6.36 -7.63
C SER A 271 19.76 -5.35 -8.69
N GLU A 272 18.50 -4.91 -8.64
CA GLU A 272 17.99 -3.82 -9.48
C GLU A 272 18.68 -2.48 -9.24
N TRP A 273 19.44 -2.34 -8.14
CA TRP A 273 20.21 -1.16 -7.80
C TRP A 273 21.56 -1.07 -8.52
N GLN A 274 22.09 -2.20 -9.00
CA GLN A 274 23.40 -2.25 -9.63
C GLN A 274 23.54 -1.25 -10.79
N ALA A 275 22.53 -1.19 -11.67
CA ALA A 275 22.56 -0.27 -12.82
C ALA A 275 22.53 1.21 -12.43
N VAL A 276 21.99 1.54 -11.25
CA VAL A 276 21.88 2.91 -10.73
C VAL A 276 23.13 3.31 -9.94
N LEU A 277 23.69 2.38 -9.18
CA LEU A 277 24.90 2.61 -8.36
C LEU A 277 26.17 2.57 -9.21
N HIS A 278 26.21 1.67 -10.19
CA HIS A 278 27.36 1.40 -11.05
C HIS A 278 26.97 1.46 -12.54
N PRO A 279 26.62 2.65 -13.08
CA PRO A 279 26.23 2.79 -14.48
C PRO A 279 27.40 2.39 -15.40
N VAL A 280 27.13 1.51 -16.35
CA VAL A 280 28.10 1.16 -17.38
C VAL A 280 28.30 2.38 -18.30
N VAL A 281 29.45 3.02 -18.24
CA VAL A 281 29.83 4.08 -19.19
C VAL A 281 30.10 3.41 -20.52
N LYS A 282 29.15 3.51 -21.47
CA LYS A 282 29.43 3.16 -22.86
C LYS A 282 30.41 4.22 -23.41
N HIS A 283 31.68 3.85 -23.57
CA HIS A 283 32.59 4.65 -24.35
C HIS A 283 32.05 4.66 -25.79
N PRO A 284 31.90 5.83 -26.44
CA PRO A 284 31.62 5.88 -27.86
C PRO A 284 32.77 5.15 -28.59
N SER A 285 32.42 4.14 -29.37
CA SER A 285 33.35 3.50 -30.27
C SER A 285 33.84 4.59 -31.23
N THR A 286 35.09 4.95 -31.13
CA THR A 286 35.75 5.85 -32.12
C THR A 286 35.72 5.13 -33.47
N PRO A 287 35.29 5.80 -34.55
CA PRO A 287 35.23 5.24 -35.90
C PRO A 287 36.61 4.86 -36.45
#